data_44b35c270e554a6876fffe1abe2f2cbe
#
_entry.id   44b35c270e554a6876fffe1abe2f2cbe
#
_cell.length_a   1.000
_cell.length_b   1.000
_cell.length_c   1.000
_cell.angle_alpha   90.00
_cell.angle_beta   90.00
_cell.angle_gamma   90.00
#
_symmetry.space_group_name_H-M   'P 1'
#
loop_
_entity.id
_entity.type
_entity.pdbx_description
1 polymer ?
#
loop_
_entity_poly.entity_id
_entity_poly.type
_entity_poly.pdbx_seq_one_letter_code
_entity_poly.pdbx_strand_id
1 'polypeptide(L)'
;MKCVKRLTADQQRLAEENLSIVERVLRFDINVNPCVAGLGYEDLYQEGCVWLCNAALTFDPARGSFASYARRVVQNGLVGYCRNALSKYQRTVSLGDLEPAVLAALEAQNAVSSHTKCETPLLLAAAESQYSGVTRKGVHALALQVSG
;
A
#
# COMPACT_ATOMS: atom_id res chain seq x y z
N MET A 1 -6.75 11.24 -8.04
CA MET A 1 -5.51 11.52 -7.25
C MET A 1 -5.81 12.64 -6.27
N LYS A 2 -5.81 12.35 -4.95
CA LYS A 2 -5.88 13.42 -3.95
C LYS A 2 -4.57 14.20 -4.01
N CYS A 3 -4.64 15.48 -4.35
CA CYS A 3 -3.49 16.39 -4.37
C CYS A 3 -2.89 16.40 -2.95
N VAL A 4 -1.67 15.92 -2.79
CA VAL A 4 -0.95 15.98 -1.52
C VAL A 4 -0.60 17.46 -1.31
N LYS A 5 -1.36 18.13 -0.47
CA LYS A 5 -1.04 19.51 -0.07
C LYS A 5 0.25 19.45 0.75
N ARG A 6 1.27 20.18 0.30
CA ARG A 6 2.51 20.36 1.06
C ARG A 6 2.24 21.23 2.27
N LEU A 7 2.80 20.86 3.42
CA LEU A 7 2.78 21.70 4.61
C LEU A 7 3.64 22.96 4.38
N THR A 8 3.20 24.07 4.92
CA THR A 8 4.04 25.27 5.06
C THR A 8 5.07 25.05 6.16
N ALA A 9 6.12 25.88 6.20
CA ALA A 9 7.15 25.78 7.25
C ALA A 9 6.57 25.92 8.66
N ASP A 10 5.59 26.78 8.84
CA ASP A 10 4.90 26.97 10.13
C ASP A 10 4.07 25.74 10.53
N GLN A 11 3.40 25.11 9.56
CA GLN A 11 2.63 23.86 9.78
C GLN A 11 3.54 22.69 10.11
N GLN A 12 4.71 22.60 9.47
CA GLN A 12 5.72 21.58 9.79
C GLN A 12 6.22 21.75 11.23
N ARG A 13 6.63 22.96 11.61
CA ARG A 13 7.04 23.24 12.98
C ARG A 13 5.95 22.91 13.97
N LEU A 14 4.69 23.27 13.69
CA LEU A 14 3.56 22.97 14.57
C LEU A 14 3.36 21.47 14.76
N ALA A 15 3.53 20.66 13.71
CA ALA A 15 3.46 19.20 13.80
C ALA A 15 4.66 18.63 14.59
N GLU A 16 5.88 19.07 14.31
CA GLU A 16 7.12 18.62 14.97
C GLU A 16 7.10 18.88 16.49
N GLU A 17 6.68 20.07 16.89
CA GLU A 17 6.57 20.46 18.31
C GLU A 17 5.51 19.64 19.08
N ASN A 18 4.59 19.00 18.38
CA ASN A 18 3.47 18.27 18.96
C ASN A 18 3.49 16.74 18.71
N LEU A 19 4.63 16.16 18.32
CA LEU A 19 4.77 14.71 18.11
C LEU A 19 4.40 13.87 19.36
N SER A 20 4.62 14.39 20.54
CA SER A 20 4.24 13.76 21.80
C SER A 20 2.73 13.44 21.92
N ILE A 21 1.89 14.10 21.12
CA ILE A 21 0.45 13.81 21.07
C ILE A 21 0.22 12.40 20.47
N VAL A 22 0.98 12.02 19.45
CA VAL A 22 0.87 10.70 18.82
C VAL A 22 1.23 9.60 19.83
N GLU A 23 2.34 9.74 20.53
CA GLU A 23 2.77 8.79 21.55
C GLU A 23 1.72 8.63 22.66
N ARG A 24 1.14 9.74 23.09
CA ARG A 24 0.11 9.75 24.13
C ARG A 24 -1.16 9.03 23.67
N VAL A 25 -1.61 9.27 22.45
CA VAL A 25 -2.78 8.59 21.89
C VAL A 25 -2.51 7.09 21.74
N LEU A 26 -1.33 6.69 21.26
CA LEU A 26 -0.97 5.27 21.15
C LEU A 26 -0.89 4.57 22.51
N ARG A 27 -0.41 5.25 23.52
CA ARG A 27 -0.27 4.68 24.87
C ARG A 27 -1.60 4.49 25.60
N PHE A 28 -2.55 5.41 25.42
CA PHE A 28 -3.76 5.46 26.23
C PHE A 28 -5.05 5.15 25.48
N ASP A 29 -5.09 5.39 24.17
CA ASP A 29 -6.34 5.36 23.42
C ASP A 29 -6.39 4.22 22.36
N ILE A 30 -5.23 3.61 22.02
CA ILE A 30 -5.13 2.60 20.95
C ILE A 30 -4.51 1.30 21.49
N ASN A 31 -5.11 0.18 21.14
CA ASN A 31 -4.56 -1.13 21.45
C ASN A 31 -3.62 -1.59 20.32
N VAL A 32 -2.34 -1.65 20.61
CA VAL A 32 -1.30 -2.10 19.69
C VAL A 32 -1.31 -3.62 19.60
N ASN A 33 -1.36 -4.18 18.40
CA ASN A 33 -1.31 -5.64 18.19
C ASN A 33 -0.28 -6.00 17.12
N PRO A 34 0.95 -6.39 17.53
CA PRO A 34 2.02 -6.73 16.58
C PRO A 34 1.76 -8.01 15.77
N CYS A 35 0.80 -8.85 16.18
CA CYS A 35 0.44 -10.05 15.43
C CYS A 35 -0.38 -9.76 14.16
N VAL A 36 -0.92 -8.55 14.03
CA VAL A 36 -1.68 -8.13 12.86
C VAL A 36 -0.83 -7.15 12.04
N ALA A 37 -0.61 -7.46 10.77
CA ALA A 37 0.15 -6.60 9.88
C ALA A 37 -0.44 -5.17 9.83
N GLY A 38 0.40 -4.18 10.06
CA GLY A 38 0.02 -2.77 10.12
C GLY A 38 -0.54 -2.30 11.47
N LEU A 39 -0.64 -3.16 12.51
CA LEU A 39 -1.04 -2.78 13.85
C LEU A 39 0.12 -2.85 14.87
N GLY A 40 1.35 -2.98 14.40
CA GLY A 40 2.56 -2.80 15.18
C GLY A 40 2.71 -1.35 15.67
N TYR A 41 3.49 -1.13 16.73
CA TYR A 41 3.71 0.21 17.28
C TYR A 41 4.27 1.17 16.24
N GLU A 42 5.27 0.75 15.48
CA GLU A 42 5.95 1.58 14.48
C GLU A 42 4.99 1.99 13.35
N ASP A 43 4.18 1.05 12.85
CA ASP A 43 3.18 1.32 11.80
C ASP A 43 2.15 2.33 12.27
N LEU A 44 1.63 2.14 13.49
CA LEU A 44 0.65 3.03 14.09
C LEU A 44 1.23 4.40 14.42
N TYR A 45 2.51 4.46 14.82
CA TYR A 45 3.20 5.72 15.06
C TYR A 45 3.34 6.53 13.78
N GLN A 46 3.79 5.88 12.68
CA GLN A 46 3.90 6.52 11.36
C GLN A 46 2.53 7.03 10.87
N GLU A 47 1.51 6.21 10.98
CA GLU A 47 0.14 6.62 10.61
C GLU A 47 -0.36 7.77 11.48
N GLY A 48 -0.07 7.76 12.78
CA GLY A 48 -0.38 8.84 13.71
C GLY A 48 0.29 10.16 13.32
N CYS A 49 1.56 10.11 12.88
CA CYS A 49 2.28 11.27 12.35
C CYS A 49 1.62 11.83 11.09
N VAL A 50 1.12 10.98 10.19
CA VAL A 50 0.37 11.42 9.00
C VAL A 50 -0.91 12.17 9.42
N TRP A 51 -1.65 11.66 10.40
CA TRP A 51 -2.84 12.32 10.91
C TRP A 51 -2.52 13.62 11.66
N LEU A 52 -1.38 13.70 12.34
CA LEU A 52 -0.90 14.94 12.96
C LEU A 52 -0.59 16.01 11.90
N CYS A 53 0.06 15.64 10.81
CA CYS A 53 0.28 16.52 9.66
C CYS A 53 -1.06 16.99 9.04
N ASN A 54 -2.04 16.11 8.90
CA ASN A 54 -3.38 16.48 8.46
C ASN A 54 -4.06 17.47 9.43
N ALA A 55 -3.88 17.28 10.73
CA ALA A 55 -4.37 18.24 11.72
C ALA A 55 -3.71 19.61 11.54
N ALA A 56 -2.39 19.68 11.31
CA ALA A 56 -1.70 20.93 11.06
C ALA A 56 -2.17 21.65 9.79
N LEU A 57 -2.52 20.90 8.75
CA LEU A 57 -3.07 21.44 7.49
C LEU A 57 -4.47 22.05 7.65
N THR A 58 -5.28 21.52 8.55
CA THR A 58 -6.70 21.87 8.68
C THR A 58 -7.02 22.65 9.94
N PHE A 59 -6.00 22.95 10.73
CA PHE A 59 -6.16 23.68 12.00
C PHE A 59 -6.57 25.15 11.76
N ASP A 60 -7.56 25.57 12.54
CA ASP A 60 -8.01 26.96 12.61
C ASP A 60 -7.78 27.48 14.03
N PRO A 61 -6.87 28.44 14.21
CA PRO A 61 -6.55 29.02 15.53
C PRO A 61 -7.74 29.67 16.25
N ALA A 62 -8.75 30.12 15.49
CA ALA A 62 -9.95 30.72 16.07
C ALA A 62 -10.84 29.74 16.81
N ARG A 63 -10.64 28.43 16.62
CA ARG A 63 -11.48 27.36 17.18
C ARG A 63 -10.93 26.71 18.46
N GLY A 64 -9.78 27.14 18.92
CA GLY A 64 -9.20 26.63 20.18
C GLY A 64 -7.75 26.19 20.05
N SER A 65 -7.28 25.34 21.00
CA SER A 65 -5.89 24.90 21.02
C SER A 65 -5.60 23.80 20.01
N PHE A 66 -4.43 23.88 19.35
CA PHE A 66 -3.97 22.86 18.42
C PHE A 66 -3.88 21.48 19.08
N ALA A 67 -3.35 21.39 20.30
CA ALA A 67 -3.16 20.13 20.99
C ALA A 67 -4.47 19.33 21.17
N SER A 68 -5.55 20.01 21.57
CA SER A 68 -6.87 19.38 21.72
C SER A 68 -7.46 18.93 20.39
N TYR A 69 -7.30 19.76 19.35
CA TYR A 69 -7.76 19.44 18.00
C TYR A 69 -6.98 18.27 17.41
N ALA A 70 -5.64 18.34 17.47
CA ALA A 70 -4.75 17.32 16.91
C ALA A 70 -4.96 15.96 17.59
N ARG A 71 -5.11 15.92 18.94
CA ARG A 71 -5.41 14.66 19.64
C ARG A 71 -6.65 13.99 19.09
N ARG A 72 -7.74 14.72 18.87
CA ARG A 72 -9.00 14.18 18.34
C ARG A 72 -8.83 13.69 16.89
N VAL A 73 -8.12 14.44 16.05
CA VAL A 73 -7.87 14.06 14.65
C VAL A 73 -7.01 12.79 14.58
N VAL A 74 -5.92 12.72 15.34
CA VAL A 74 -5.03 11.55 15.42
C VAL A 74 -5.79 10.33 15.94
N GLN A 75 -6.52 10.45 17.03
CA GLN A 75 -7.29 9.35 17.62
C GLN A 75 -8.32 8.80 16.64
N ASN A 76 -9.13 9.67 16.02
CA ASN A 76 -10.13 9.23 15.02
C ASN A 76 -9.49 8.58 13.80
N GLY A 77 -8.38 9.15 13.32
CA GLY A 77 -7.64 8.60 12.20
C GLY A 77 -7.08 7.22 12.47
N LEU A 78 -6.44 7.03 13.62
CA LEU A 78 -5.90 5.73 14.04
C LEU A 78 -6.98 4.68 14.28
N VAL A 79 -8.11 5.04 14.88
CA VAL A 79 -9.25 4.12 15.03
C VAL A 79 -9.77 3.67 13.67
N GLY A 80 -9.91 4.59 12.70
CA GLY A 80 -10.29 4.26 11.33
C GLY A 80 -9.28 3.34 10.64
N TYR A 81 -7.99 3.61 10.81
CA TYR A 81 -6.91 2.79 10.29
C TYR A 81 -6.94 1.36 10.87
N CYS A 82 -7.05 1.23 12.21
CA CYS A 82 -7.14 -0.07 12.88
C CYS A 82 -8.33 -0.90 12.39
N ARG A 83 -9.50 -0.30 12.21
CA ARG A 83 -10.68 -0.99 11.67
C ARG A 83 -10.41 -1.53 10.27
N ASN A 84 -9.78 -0.73 9.40
CA ASN A 84 -9.44 -1.14 8.05
C ASN A 84 -8.39 -2.26 8.03
N ALA A 85 -7.36 -2.17 8.88
CA ALA A 85 -6.32 -3.19 9.00
C ALA A 85 -6.91 -4.53 9.49
N LEU A 86 -7.74 -4.52 10.54
CA LEU A 86 -8.43 -5.71 11.04
C LEU A 86 -9.36 -6.32 9.99
N SER A 87 -10.11 -5.51 9.27
CA SER A 87 -10.99 -5.98 8.19
C SER A 87 -10.22 -6.63 7.04
N LYS A 88 -9.03 -6.14 6.73
CA LYS A 88 -8.13 -6.77 5.75
C LYS A 88 -7.58 -8.08 6.29
N TYR A 89 -7.08 -8.08 7.53
CA TYR A 89 -6.54 -9.27 8.18
C TYR A 89 -7.53 -10.42 8.22
N GLN A 90 -8.80 -10.16 8.53
CA GLN A 90 -9.86 -11.18 8.54
C GLN A 90 -10.17 -11.78 7.16
N ARG A 91 -9.81 -11.08 6.07
CA ARG A 91 -10.04 -11.51 4.67
C ARG A 91 -8.80 -12.07 4.00
N THR A 92 -7.65 -12.05 4.65
CA THR A 92 -6.39 -12.56 4.13
C THR A 92 -5.95 -13.77 4.94
N VAL A 93 -5.38 -14.75 4.25
CA VAL A 93 -4.75 -15.92 4.87
C VAL A 93 -3.25 -15.81 4.65
N SER A 94 -2.45 -16.14 5.68
CA SER A 94 -1.00 -16.18 5.52
C SER A 94 -0.60 -17.27 4.53
N LEU A 95 0.36 -17.00 3.66
CA LEU A 95 0.90 -18.00 2.74
C LEU A 95 1.46 -19.22 3.48
N GLY A 96 1.98 -19.02 4.70
CA GLY A 96 2.48 -20.11 5.55
C GLY A 96 1.40 -21.03 6.13
N ASP A 97 0.14 -20.56 6.16
CA ASP A 97 -1.00 -21.33 6.67
C ASP A 97 -1.76 -22.06 5.56
N LEU A 98 -1.35 -21.88 4.28
CA LEU A 98 -1.96 -22.56 3.15
C LEU A 98 -1.46 -23.99 3.03
N GLU A 99 -2.36 -24.90 2.69
CA GLU A 99 -2.00 -26.29 2.37
C GLU A 99 -1.00 -26.31 1.18
N PRO A 100 0.03 -27.16 1.23
CA PRO A 100 1.06 -27.21 0.18
C PRO A 100 0.50 -27.39 -1.25
N ALA A 101 -0.60 -28.12 -1.39
CA ALA A 101 -1.27 -28.33 -2.67
C ALA A 101 -1.87 -27.02 -3.23
N VAL A 102 -2.44 -26.16 -2.37
CA VAL A 102 -2.99 -24.85 -2.76
C VAL A 102 -1.87 -23.89 -3.13
N LEU A 103 -0.78 -23.91 -2.38
CA LEU A 103 0.40 -23.10 -2.65
C LEU A 103 1.00 -23.44 -4.02
N ALA A 104 1.21 -24.74 -4.30
CA ALA A 104 1.71 -25.21 -5.60
C ALA A 104 0.78 -24.82 -6.77
N ALA A 105 -0.54 -24.87 -6.57
CA ALA A 105 -1.51 -24.46 -7.59
C ALA A 105 -1.44 -22.93 -7.88
N LEU A 106 -1.26 -22.11 -6.85
CA LEU A 106 -1.09 -20.66 -6.99
C LEU A 106 0.23 -20.30 -7.70
N GLU A 107 1.31 -21.00 -7.36
CA GLU A 107 2.61 -20.82 -8.01
C GLU A 107 2.55 -21.23 -9.50
N ALA A 108 1.89 -22.34 -9.83
CA ALA A 108 1.70 -22.78 -11.21
C ALA A 108 0.88 -21.78 -12.02
N GLN A 109 -0.19 -21.21 -11.45
CA GLN A 109 -1.00 -20.17 -12.11
C GLN A 109 -0.19 -18.88 -12.36
N ASN A 110 0.61 -18.46 -11.40
CA ASN A 110 1.44 -17.27 -11.52
C ASN A 110 2.58 -17.47 -12.53
N ALA A 111 3.22 -18.63 -12.54
CA ALA A 111 4.27 -18.95 -13.51
C ALA A 111 3.76 -18.88 -14.96
N VAL A 112 2.59 -19.48 -15.23
CA VAL A 112 1.97 -19.46 -16.58
C VAL A 112 1.53 -18.04 -16.96
N SER A 113 0.92 -17.28 -16.05
CA SER A 113 0.42 -15.94 -16.32
C SER A 113 1.53 -14.92 -16.54
N SER A 114 2.63 -15.02 -15.80
CA SER A 114 3.73 -14.06 -15.86
C SER A 114 4.57 -14.22 -17.12
N HIS A 115 4.92 -15.46 -17.48
CA HIS A 115 5.74 -15.76 -18.66
C HIS A 115 5.00 -15.52 -19.98
N THR A 116 3.71 -15.91 -20.04
CA THR A 116 2.94 -15.85 -21.29
C THR A 116 2.48 -14.44 -21.64
N LYS A 117 2.22 -13.59 -20.67
CA LYS A 117 1.67 -12.24 -20.92
C LYS A 117 2.71 -11.15 -21.18
N CYS A 118 3.90 -11.24 -20.60
CA CYS A 118 4.87 -10.16 -20.66
C CYS A 118 6.06 -10.43 -21.59
N GLU A 119 6.62 -11.65 -21.60
CA GLU A 119 7.87 -11.92 -22.31
C GLU A 119 7.66 -12.52 -23.70
N THR A 120 6.72 -13.46 -23.87
CA THR A 120 6.52 -14.15 -25.13
C THR A 120 6.14 -13.22 -26.30
N PRO A 121 5.21 -12.25 -26.14
CA PRO A 121 4.90 -11.30 -27.21
C PRO A 121 6.07 -10.40 -27.58
N LEU A 122 6.87 -9.98 -26.61
CA LEU A 122 8.05 -9.13 -26.83
C LEU A 122 9.17 -9.89 -27.53
N LEU A 123 9.42 -11.14 -27.13
CA LEU A 123 10.41 -12.00 -27.79
C LEU A 123 10.00 -12.35 -29.23
N LEU A 124 8.71 -12.62 -29.48
CA LEU A 124 8.18 -12.89 -30.82
C LEU A 124 8.28 -11.64 -31.71
N ALA A 125 7.94 -10.46 -31.21
CA ALA A 125 8.08 -9.20 -31.93
C ALA A 125 9.54 -8.88 -32.26
N ALA A 126 10.45 -9.12 -31.31
CA ALA A 126 11.89 -8.99 -31.55
C ALA A 126 12.41 -9.97 -32.58
N ALA A 127 11.95 -11.23 -32.54
CA ALA A 127 12.28 -12.24 -33.52
C ALA A 127 11.74 -11.88 -34.92
N GLU A 128 10.51 -11.38 -35.03
CA GLU A 128 9.94 -10.90 -36.30
C GLU A 128 10.76 -9.79 -36.95
N SER A 129 11.39 -8.92 -36.14
CA SER A 129 12.23 -7.84 -36.65
C SER A 129 13.61 -8.30 -37.12
N GLN A 130 14.12 -9.41 -36.59
CA GLN A 130 15.45 -9.94 -36.93
C GLN A 130 15.46 -10.86 -38.14
N TYR A 131 14.35 -11.51 -38.46
CA TYR A 131 14.27 -12.49 -39.54
C TYR A 131 13.52 -11.97 -40.76
N SER A 132 13.93 -12.38 -41.95
CA SER A 132 13.30 -12.02 -43.21
C SER A 132 12.81 -13.27 -44.00
N GLY A 133 11.89 -13.08 -44.94
CA GLY A 133 11.43 -14.13 -45.83
C GLY A 133 10.55 -15.22 -45.19
N VAL A 134 10.85 -16.49 -45.46
CA VAL A 134 10.03 -17.65 -44.99
C VAL A 134 10.08 -17.81 -43.48
N THR A 135 11.22 -17.54 -42.88
CA THR A 135 11.41 -17.63 -41.40
C THR A 135 10.54 -16.62 -40.66
N ARG A 136 10.40 -15.40 -41.20
CA ARG A 136 9.51 -14.38 -40.63
C ARG A 136 8.04 -14.81 -40.66
N LYS A 137 7.59 -15.47 -41.75
CA LYS A 137 6.22 -16.00 -41.84
C LYS A 137 5.95 -17.08 -40.79
N GLY A 138 6.95 -17.93 -40.48
CA GLY A 138 6.87 -18.94 -39.46
C GLY A 138 6.73 -18.33 -38.05
N VAL A 139 7.53 -17.31 -37.74
CA VAL A 139 7.47 -16.59 -36.46
C VAL A 139 6.13 -15.86 -36.29
N HIS A 140 5.63 -15.25 -37.37
CA HIS A 140 4.32 -14.60 -37.37
C HIS A 140 3.17 -15.57 -37.12
N ALA A 141 3.21 -16.78 -37.74
CA ALA A 141 2.21 -17.83 -37.49
C ALA A 141 2.22 -18.31 -36.01
N LEU A 142 3.41 -18.45 -35.40
CA LEU A 142 3.54 -18.77 -33.98
C LEU A 142 3.00 -17.64 -33.06
N ALA A 143 3.24 -16.39 -33.42
CA ALA A 143 2.73 -15.24 -32.67
C ALA A 143 1.19 -15.21 -32.65
N LEU A 144 0.53 -15.55 -33.77
CA LEU A 144 -0.92 -15.65 -33.85
C LEU A 144 -1.50 -16.78 -32.99
N GLN A 145 -0.78 -17.91 -32.86
CA GLN A 145 -1.22 -19.03 -32.01
C GLN A 145 -1.09 -18.73 -30.50
N VAL A 146 -0.12 -17.91 -30.10
CA VAL A 146 0.10 -17.54 -28.69
C VAL A 146 -0.83 -16.41 -28.26
N SER A 147 -1.34 -15.60 -29.17
CA SER A 147 -2.23 -14.46 -28.91
C SER A 147 -3.72 -14.82 -28.86
N GLY A 148 -4.08 -16.01 -29.24
CA GLY A 148 -5.46 -16.56 -29.17
C GLY A 148 -5.66 -17.37 -27.94
#